data_d1864b69ecabf087e1c5a16c5efe7bb6
#
_entry.id   d1864b69ecabf087e1c5a16c5efe7bb6
#
_cell.length_a   1.000
_cell.length_b   1.000
_cell.length_c   1.000
_cell.angle_alpha   90.00
_cell.angle_beta   90.00
_cell.angle_gamma   90.00
#
_symmetry.space_group_name_H-M   'P 1'
#
loop_
_entity.id
_entity.type
_entity.pdbx_description
1 polymer ?
#
loop_
_entity_poly.entity_id
_entity_poly.type
_entity_poly.pdbx_seq_one_letter_code
_entity_poly.pdbx_strand_id
1 'polypeptide(L)'
;MFKKVMKKIGVIVLALTLLILDLTLSRAFPLLTQDGKFSLVEQIGYGIWALGSLAIFIVIAYRFKLLSLKEINWRRLVAIASLNLVIFFLGDLLGYFVGQLTHNAAMEHQDTLKKIFIHVPTYLQFAVVGFIIPVMEEIVFRGLLAKVLFGKYFKTGLVISSLFFMAGHSAFTPQTIVIYGIVSAGYAVTYYKTKHIEYSMGVHILNNSISVLLSLFV
;
A
#
# COMPACT_ATOMS: atom_id res chain seq x y z
N MET A 1 1.08 -31.93 -13.54
CA MET A 1 1.02 -30.60 -14.18
C MET A 1 -0.28 -29.88 -13.81
N PHE A 2 -1.44 -30.45 -14.01
CA PHE A 2 -2.78 -29.85 -13.75
C PHE A 2 -2.96 -29.29 -12.33
N LYS A 3 -2.70 -30.07 -11.25
CA LYS A 3 -2.81 -29.61 -9.85
C LYS A 3 -1.99 -28.35 -9.54
N LYS A 4 -0.81 -28.22 -10.18
CA LYS A 4 0.08 -27.06 -9.99
C LYS A 4 -0.47 -25.80 -10.67
N VAL A 5 -1.08 -25.97 -11.83
CA VAL A 5 -1.75 -24.88 -12.57
C VAL A 5 -2.97 -24.40 -11.78
N MET A 6 -3.83 -25.32 -11.35
CA MET A 6 -5.01 -25.00 -10.54
C MET A 6 -4.66 -24.26 -9.24
N LYS A 7 -3.57 -24.66 -8.56
CA LYS A 7 -3.09 -23.95 -7.36
C LYS A 7 -2.71 -22.50 -7.69
N LYS A 8 -2.04 -22.25 -8.81
CA LYS A 8 -1.67 -20.88 -9.23
C LYS A 8 -2.89 -20.04 -9.58
N ILE A 9 -3.87 -20.61 -10.30
CA ILE A 9 -5.14 -19.95 -10.59
C ILE A 9 -5.84 -19.57 -9.28
N GLY A 10 -5.92 -20.47 -8.30
CA GLY A 10 -6.49 -20.18 -7.00
C GLY A 10 -5.79 -19.01 -6.27
N VAL A 11 -4.47 -18.91 -6.34
CA VAL A 11 -3.72 -17.77 -5.76
C VAL A 11 -4.03 -16.47 -6.50
N ILE A 12 -4.15 -16.49 -7.83
CA ILE A 12 -4.51 -15.31 -8.62
C ILE A 12 -5.93 -14.84 -8.26
N VAL A 13 -6.90 -15.74 -8.24
CA VAL A 13 -8.28 -15.41 -7.86
C VAL A 13 -8.33 -14.84 -6.45
N LEU A 14 -7.64 -15.48 -5.49
CA LEU A 14 -7.56 -14.97 -4.13
C LEU A 14 -6.95 -13.56 -4.09
N ALA A 15 -5.83 -13.33 -4.77
CA ALA A 15 -5.18 -12.03 -4.81
C ALA A 15 -6.08 -10.94 -5.40
N LEU A 16 -6.81 -11.25 -6.49
CA LEU A 16 -7.77 -10.32 -7.10
C LEU A 16 -8.95 -10.02 -6.17
N THR A 17 -9.49 -11.04 -5.48
CA THR A 17 -10.58 -10.84 -4.50
C THR A 17 -10.12 -9.92 -3.36
N LEU A 18 -8.91 -10.13 -2.86
CA LEU A 18 -8.35 -9.29 -1.80
C LEU A 18 -8.06 -7.87 -2.28
N LEU A 19 -7.57 -7.68 -3.52
CA LEU A 19 -7.41 -6.35 -4.12
C LEU A 19 -8.74 -5.61 -4.26
N ILE A 20 -9.83 -6.31 -4.63
CA ILE A 20 -11.16 -5.71 -4.68
C ILE A 20 -11.59 -5.27 -3.27
N LEU A 21 -11.37 -6.08 -2.25
CA LEU A 21 -11.70 -5.73 -0.87
C LEU A 21 -10.89 -4.51 -0.39
N ASP A 22 -9.61 -4.46 -0.69
CA ASP A 22 -8.74 -3.33 -0.38
C ASP A 22 -9.18 -2.04 -1.10
N LEU A 23 -9.44 -2.12 -2.41
CA LEU A 23 -9.94 -1.00 -3.21
C LEU A 23 -11.31 -0.50 -2.73
N THR A 24 -12.22 -1.39 -2.32
CA THR A 24 -13.52 -0.98 -1.80
C THR A 24 -13.37 -0.27 -0.47
N LEU A 25 -12.47 -0.72 0.40
CA LEU A 25 -12.17 -0.06 1.66
C LEU A 25 -11.58 1.34 1.43
N SER A 26 -10.57 1.48 0.58
CA SER A 26 -9.90 2.75 0.30
C SER A 26 -10.82 3.78 -0.39
N ARG A 27 -11.74 3.32 -1.24
CA ARG A 27 -12.70 4.17 -1.96
C ARG A 27 -13.99 4.50 -1.18
N ALA A 28 -14.21 3.88 -0.03
CA ALA A 28 -15.40 4.14 0.77
C ALA A 28 -15.39 5.55 1.41
N PHE A 29 -14.23 6.10 1.75
CA PHE A 29 -14.15 7.44 2.33
C PHE A 29 -14.86 8.52 1.49
N PRO A 30 -14.56 8.69 0.19
CA PRO A 30 -15.24 9.68 -0.62
C PRO A 30 -16.75 9.49 -0.68
N LEU A 31 -17.20 8.22 -0.68
CA LEU A 31 -18.62 7.89 -0.75
C LEU A 31 -19.36 8.21 0.54
N LEU A 32 -18.74 7.90 1.69
CA LEU A 32 -19.32 8.10 3.01
C LEU A 32 -19.30 9.58 3.45
N THR A 33 -18.49 10.41 2.81
CA THR A 33 -18.34 11.83 3.17
C THR A 33 -18.90 12.80 2.14
N GLN A 34 -19.65 12.32 1.13
CA GLN A 34 -20.22 13.13 0.05
C GLN A 34 -21.06 14.30 0.56
N ASP A 35 -21.81 14.10 1.64
CA ASP A 35 -22.67 15.13 2.23
C ASP A 35 -21.95 16.03 3.25
N GLY A 36 -20.62 15.96 3.32
CA GLY A 36 -19.82 16.71 4.28
C GLY A 36 -19.99 16.28 5.74
N LYS A 37 -20.65 15.15 5.99
CA LYS A 37 -20.90 14.59 7.32
C LYS A 37 -20.47 13.15 7.36
N PHE A 38 -19.70 12.82 8.38
CA PHE A 38 -19.31 11.43 8.69
C PHE A 38 -19.78 11.13 10.12
N SER A 39 -20.97 10.58 10.24
CA SER A 39 -21.63 10.33 11.53
C SER A 39 -20.83 9.30 12.36
N LEU A 40 -21.03 9.30 13.67
CA LEU A 40 -20.36 8.34 14.55
C LEU A 40 -20.72 6.89 14.19
N VAL A 41 -21.95 6.64 13.75
CA VAL A 41 -22.40 5.30 13.34
C VAL A 41 -21.65 4.83 12.09
N GLU A 42 -21.49 5.70 11.10
CA GLU A 42 -20.71 5.41 9.88
C GLU A 42 -19.23 5.20 10.20
N GLN A 43 -18.66 6.01 11.11
CA GLN A 43 -17.27 5.83 11.56
C GLN A 43 -17.06 4.47 12.24
N ILE A 44 -17.97 4.06 13.12
CA ILE A 44 -17.92 2.76 13.79
C ILE A 44 -18.09 1.62 12.76
N GLY A 45 -19.09 1.73 11.90
CA GLY A 45 -19.34 0.73 10.84
C GLY A 45 -18.14 0.55 9.91
N TYR A 46 -17.54 1.66 9.47
CA TYR A 46 -16.34 1.66 8.65
C TYR A 46 -15.12 1.07 9.39
N GLY A 47 -14.95 1.41 10.66
CA GLY A 47 -13.88 0.86 11.50
C GLY A 47 -14.01 -0.66 11.69
N ILE A 48 -15.23 -1.17 11.93
CA ILE A 48 -15.50 -2.60 12.02
C ILE A 48 -15.19 -3.31 10.68
N TRP A 49 -15.60 -2.71 9.56
CA TRP A 49 -15.29 -3.25 8.23
C TRP A 49 -13.78 -3.27 7.95
N ALA A 50 -13.05 -2.20 8.28
CA ALA A 50 -11.61 -2.12 8.11
C ALA A 50 -10.86 -3.17 8.95
N LEU A 51 -11.23 -3.33 10.22
CA LEU A 51 -10.64 -4.33 11.11
C LEU A 51 -10.99 -5.77 10.68
N GLY A 52 -12.22 -6.01 10.25
CA GLY A 52 -12.65 -7.30 9.70
C GLY A 52 -11.87 -7.67 8.43
N SER A 53 -11.68 -6.69 7.53
CA SER A 53 -10.85 -6.86 6.33
C SER A 53 -9.42 -7.20 6.71
N LEU A 54 -8.78 -6.42 7.60
CA LEU A 54 -7.43 -6.70 8.08
C LEU A 54 -7.31 -8.10 8.67
N ALA A 55 -8.27 -8.53 9.48
CA ALA A 55 -8.27 -9.87 10.08
C ALA A 55 -8.26 -10.97 9.00
N ILE A 56 -9.04 -10.83 7.93
CA ILE A 56 -9.03 -11.75 6.78
C ILE A 56 -7.64 -11.83 6.16
N PHE A 57 -7.00 -10.68 5.90
CA PHE A 57 -5.66 -10.63 5.32
C PHE A 57 -4.61 -11.27 6.23
N ILE A 58 -4.67 -11.02 7.53
CA ILE A 58 -3.75 -11.63 8.51
C ILE A 58 -3.93 -13.16 8.56
N VAL A 59 -5.16 -13.66 8.57
CA VAL A 59 -5.44 -15.13 8.52
C VAL A 59 -4.83 -15.73 7.24
N ILE A 60 -5.01 -15.08 6.10
CA ILE A 60 -4.42 -15.52 4.83
C ILE A 60 -2.89 -15.48 4.90
N ALA A 61 -2.29 -14.42 5.43
CA ALA A 61 -0.85 -14.32 5.59
C ALA A 61 -0.28 -15.45 6.48
N TYR A 62 -0.98 -15.81 7.56
CA TYR A 62 -0.63 -16.97 8.40
C TYR A 62 -0.74 -18.30 7.63
N ARG A 63 -1.83 -18.50 6.89
CA ARG A 63 -2.05 -19.73 6.09
C ARG A 63 -0.97 -19.95 5.03
N PHE A 64 -0.44 -18.86 4.45
CA PHE A 64 0.64 -18.91 3.47
C PHE A 64 2.05 -18.77 4.08
N LYS A 65 2.19 -18.72 5.41
CA LYS A 65 3.46 -18.58 6.13
C LYS A 65 4.27 -17.35 5.64
N LEU A 66 3.58 -16.22 5.52
CA LEU A 66 4.17 -14.98 5.08
C LEU A 66 4.80 -14.20 6.24
N LEU A 67 4.23 -14.32 7.45
CA LEU A 67 4.61 -13.56 8.63
C LEU A 67 5.57 -14.34 9.53
N SER A 68 6.57 -13.63 10.09
CA SER A 68 7.56 -14.15 11.05
C SER A 68 7.95 -13.10 12.09
N LEU A 69 6.96 -12.53 12.78
CA LEU A 69 7.10 -11.42 13.73
C LEU A 69 8.19 -11.60 14.80
N LYS A 70 8.50 -12.85 15.19
CA LYS A 70 9.53 -13.16 16.21
C LYS A 70 10.95 -12.82 15.77
N GLU A 71 11.18 -12.65 14.46
CA GLU A 71 12.51 -12.43 13.88
C GLU A 71 12.80 -10.96 13.55
N ILE A 72 11.90 -10.04 13.96
CA ILE A 72 12.02 -8.62 13.63
C ILE A 72 12.99 -7.92 14.60
N ASN A 73 14.05 -7.37 14.04
CA ASN A 73 14.95 -6.47 14.74
C ASN A 73 14.47 -5.02 14.57
N TRP A 74 13.93 -4.43 15.63
CA TRP A 74 13.34 -3.09 15.61
C TRP A 74 14.33 -1.99 15.23
N ARG A 75 15.59 -2.08 15.69
CA ARG A 75 16.63 -1.11 15.31
C ARG A 75 16.90 -1.14 13.81
N ARG A 76 16.97 -2.36 13.24
CA ARG A 76 17.12 -2.55 11.79
C ARG A 76 15.90 -2.04 11.02
N LEU A 77 14.70 -2.28 11.54
CA LEU A 77 13.46 -1.77 10.92
C LEU A 77 13.47 -0.25 10.86
N VAL A 78 13.76 0.42 11.98
CA VAL A 78 13.83 1.88 12.03
C VAL A 78 14.89 2.42 11.05
N ALA A 79 16.09 1.83 11.02
CA ALA A 79 17.14 2.27 10.10
C ALA A 79 16.73 2.12 8.62
N ILE A 80 16.12 0.98 8.25
CA ILE A 80 15.64 0.74 6.88
C ILE A 80 14.50 1.71 6.54
N ALA A 81 13.56 1.93 7.46
CA ALA A 81 12.43 2.83 7.26
C ALA A 81 12.91 4.28 7.08
N SER A 82 13.84 4.75 7.92
CA SER A 82 14.43 6.09 7.78
C SER A 82 15.16 6.27 6.45
N LEU A 83 15.92 5.28 6.00
CA LEU A 83 16.58 5.33 4.68
C LEU A 83 15.55 5.39 3.55
N ASN A 84 14.50 4.58 3.61
CA ASN A 84 13.44 4.61 2.59
C ASN A 84 12.70 5.95 2.56
N LEU A 85 12.47 6.59 3.72
CA LEU A 85 11.86 7.93 3.75
C LEU A 85 12.70 8.96 2.98
N VAL A 86 14.02 8.95 3.15
CA VAL A 86 14.90 9.83 2.37
C VAL A 86 14.76 9.55 0.88
N ILE A 87 14.74 8.27 0.48
CA ILE A 87 14.59 7.86 -0.91
C ILE A 87 13.23 8.31 -1.47
N PHE A 88 12.16 8.18 -0.68
CA PHE A 88 10.81 8.58 -1.10
C PHE A 88 10.71 10.10 -1.24
N PHE A 89 11.24 10.85 -0.29
CA PHE A 89 11.29 12.31 -0.38
C PHE A 89 12.06 12.79 -1.63
N LEU A 90 13.19 12.17 -1.94
CA LEU A 90 13.92 12.46 -3.17
C LEU A 90 13.14 12.03 -4.42
N GLY A 91 12.38 10.94 -4.33
CA GLY A 91 11.47 10.48 -5.38
C GLY A 91 10.32 11.46 -5.64
N ASP A 92 9.72 12.00 -4.60
CA ASP A 92 8.68 13.03 -4.69
C ASP A 92 9.23 14.32 -5.31
N LEU A 93 10.43 14.73 -4.88
CA LEU A 93 11.12 15.89 -5.45
C LEU A 93 11.42 15.68 -6.95
N LEU A 94 11.94 14.51 -7.33
CA LEU A 94 12.18 14.17 -8.73
C LEU A 94 10.87 14.12 -9.54
N GLY A 95 9.83 13.51 -8.99
CA GLY A 95 8.50 13.49 -9.59
C GLY A 95 7.95 14.90 -9.81
N TYR A 96 8.11 15.80 -8.83
CA TYR A 96 7.72 17.20 -8.97
C TYR A 96 8.42 17.86 -10.17
N PHE A 97 9.75 17.71 -10.30
CA PHE A 97 10.49 18.26 -11.43
C PHE A 97 10.04 17.67 -12.78
N VAL A 98 9.81 16.36 -12.83
CA VAL A 98 9.27 15.69 -14.04
C VAL A 98 7.87 16.23 -14.38
N GLY A 99 7.02 16.45 -13.38
CA GLY A 99 5.70 17.07 -13.57
C GLY A 99 5.78 18.47 -14.18
N GLN A 100 6.71 19.30 -13.67
CA GLN A 100 6.94 20.64 -14.23
C GLN A 100 7.41 20.59 -15.69
N LEU A 101 8.35 19.71 -16.01
CA LEU A 101 8.89 19.56 -17.38
C LEU A 101 7.86 19.02 -18.38
N THR A 102 6.91 18.22 -17.91
CA THR A 102 5.90 17.60 -18.78
C THR A 102 4.56 18.34 -18.81
N HIS A 103 4.48 19.51 -18.17
CA HIS A 103 3.24 20.29 -17.98
C HIS A 103 2.08 19.51 -17.37
N ASN A 104 2.38 18.41 -16.66
CA ASN A 104 1.45 17.60 -15.90
C ASN A 104 1.59 17.94 -14.41
N ALA A 105 1.11 19.10 -14.00
CA ALA A 105 1.23 19.56 -12.62
C ALA A 105 0.43 18.66 -11.67
N ALA A 106 1.08 18.17 -10.61
CA ALA A 106 0.49 17.33 -9.56
C ALA A 106 -0.58 18.01 -8.70
N MET A 107 -0.90 19.25 -8.96
CA MET A 107 -1.89 20.03 -8.19
C MET A 107 -3.26 19.31 -8.15
N GLU A 108 -3.66 18.68 -9.25
CA GLU A 108 -4.94 17.97 -9.35
C GLU A 108 -5.02 16.74 -8.42
N HIS A 109 -3.90 16.05 -8.16
CA HIS A 109 -3.87 14.88 -7.28
C HIS A 109 -3.94 15.26 -5.80
N GLN A 110 -3.21 16.28 -5.38
CA GLN A 110 -3.24 16.78 -3.99
C GLN A 110 -4.60 17.37 -3.64
N ASP A 111 -5.20 18.15 -4.53
CA ASP A 111 -6.54 18.71 -4.35
C ASP A 111 -7.62 17.62 -4.27
N THR A 112 -7.45 16.53 -5.01
CA THR A 112 -8.35 15.37 -4.94
C THR A 112 -8.23 14.66 -3.60
N LEU A 113 -7.02 14.42 -3.10
CA LEU A 113 -6.81 13.80 -1.78
C LEU A 113 -7.35 14.68 -0.65
N LYS A 114 -7.15 15.99 -0.70
CA LYS A 114 -7.75 16.92 0.26
C LYS A 114 -9.27 16.82 0.29
N LYS A 115 -9.91 16.84 -0.87
CA LYS A 115 -11.38 16.71 -0.99
C LYS A 115 -11.89 15.39 -0.41
N ILE A 116 -11.13 14.31 -0.56
CA ILE A 116 -11.48 12.98 -0.04
C ILE A 116 -11.40 12.96 1.49
N PHE A 117 -10.36 13.59 2.08
CA PHE A 117 -10.06 13.43 3.50
C PHE A 117 -10.58 14.56 4.39
N ILE A 118 -11.04 15.67 3.83
CA ILE A 118 -11.43 16.87 4.60
C ILE A 118 -12.52 16.60 5.68
N HIS A 119 -13.39 15.63 5.45
CA HIS A 119 -14.45 15.26 6.39
C HIS A 119 -14.18 13.95 7.15
N VAL A 120 -13.04 13.31 6.90
CA VAL A 120 -12.67 12.07 7.58
C VAL A 120 -11.89 12.39 8.86
N PRO A 121 -12.31 11.89 10.03
CA PRO A 121 -11.55 12.08 11.27
C PRO A 121 -10.10 11.59 11.12
N THR A 122 -9.15 12.41 11.58
CA THR A 122 -7.70 12.16 11.45
C THR A 122 -7.29 10.79 11.97
N TYR A 123 -7.88 10.33 13.08
CA TYR A 123 -7.57 9.02 13.65
C TYR A 123 -7.94 7.86 12.69
N LEU A 124 -9.04 8.01 11.93
CA LEU A 124 -9.41 7.01 10.91
C LEU A 124 -8.47 7.07 9.70
N GLN A 125 -8.03 8.25 9.29
CA GLN A 125 -7.03 8.39 8.23
C GLN A 125 -5.75 7.64 8.63
N PHE A 126 -5.21 7.85 9.83
CA PHE A 126 -4.04 7.14 10.32
C PHE A 126 -4.29 5.63 10.46
N ALA A 127 -5.41 5.23 11.06
CA ALA A 127 -5.71 3.81 11.27
C ALA A 127 -5.86 3.07 9.94
N VAL A 128 -6.59 3.63 8.98
CA VAL A 128 -6.92 2.94 7.74
C VAL A 128 -5.87 3.18 6.67
N VAL A 129 -5.61 4.44 6.30
CA VAL A 129 -4.68 4.79 5.21
C VAL A 129 -3.23 4.65 5.67
N GLY A 130 -2.93 5.04 6.91
CA GLY A 130 -1.58 4.96 7.47
C GLY A 130 -1.16 3.54 7.84
N PHE A 131 -2.09 2.67 8.26
CA PHE A 131 -1.73 1.36 8.82
C PHE A 131 -2.41 0.18 8.12
N ILE A 132 -3.75 0.13 8.04
CA ILE A 132 -4.48 -1.08 7.59
C ILE A 132 -4.21 -1.35 6.11
N ILE A 133 -4.41 -0.36 5.23
CA ILE A 133 -4.20 -0.49 3.79
C ILE A 133 -2.76 -0.92 3.47
N PRO A 134 -1.69 -0.28 3.98
CA PRO A 134 -0.32 -0.74 3.76
C PRO A 134 -0.07 -2.21 4.11
N VAL A 135 -0.62 -2.68 5.24
CA VAL A 135 -0.46 -4.10 5.63
C VAL A 135 -1.16 -5.01 4.62
N MET A 136 -2.38 -4.68 4.22
CA MET A 136 -3.17 -5.45 3.26
C MET A 136 -2.47 -5.52 1.90
N GLU A 137 -2.00 -4.39 1.39
CA GLU A 137 -1.29 -4.30 0.11
C GLU A 137 0.01 -5.10 0.11
N GLU A 138 0.82 -5.04 1.17
CA GLU A 138 2.04 -5.84 1.23
C GLU A 138 1.74 -7.34 1.23
N ILE A 139 0.68 -7.80 1.92
CA ILE A 139 0.25 -9.20 1.87
C ILE A 139 -0.10 -9.63 0.45
N VAL A 140 -0.80 -8.80 -0.32
CA VAL A 140 -1.15 -9.11 -1.70
C VAL A 140 0.05 -9.04 -2.63
N PHE A 141 0.71 -7.88 -2.68
CA PHE A 141 1.74 -7.63 -3.70
C PHE A 141 3.03 -8.38 -3.40
N ARG A 142 3.55 -8.33 -2.18
CA ARG A 142 4.84 -8.95 -1.81
C ARG A 142 4.64 -10.39 -1.35
N GLY A 143 3.57 -10.67 -0.63
CA GLY A 143 3.23 -11.99 -0.15
C GLY A 143 2.70 -12.91 -1.26
N LEU A 144 1.46 -12.69 -1.68
CA LEU A 144 0.76 -13.60 -2.59
C LEU A 144 1.31 -13.53 -4.01
N LEU A 145 1.39 -12.33 -4.60
CA LEU A 145 1.85 -12.20 -5.97
C LEU A 145 3.34 -12.52 -6.08
N ALA A 146 4.23 -11.81 -5.39
CA ALA A 146 5.66 -12.02 -5.60
C ALA A 146 6.17 -13.36 -5.04
N LYS A 147 5.85 -13.72 -3.78
CA LYS A 147 6.41 -14.91 -3.12
C LYS A 147 5.65 -16.18 -3.47
N VAL A 148 4.32 -16.20 -3.31
CA VAL A 148 3.53 -17.44 -3.45
C VAL A 148 3.35 -17.81 -4.93
N LEU A 149 2.92 -16.86 -5.78
CA LEU A 149 2.64 -17.13 -7.18
C LEU A 149 3.90 -17.39 -7.99
N PHE A 150 4.94 -16.57 -7.84
CA PHE A 150 6.19 -16.71 -8.58
C PHE A 150 7.16 -17.72 -7.94
N GLY A 151 7.12 -17.93 -6.63
CA GLY A 151 7.92 -18.95 -5.94
C GLY A 151 9.43 -18.84 -6.24
N LYS A 152 9.98 -19.81 -7.00
CA LYS A 152 11.40 -19.80 -7.38
C LYS A 152 11.83 -18.59 -8.21
N TYR A 153 10.91 -17.95 -8.91
CA TYR A 153 11.15 -16.71 -9.68
C TYR A 153 10.83 -15.45 -8.87
N PHE A 154 11.13 -15.48 -7.58
CA PHE A 154 10.75 -14.42 -6.62
C PHE A 154 11.19 -13.02 -7.06
N LYS A 155 12.39 -12.86 -7.63
CA LYS A 155 12.85 -11.55 -8.14
C LYS A 155 11.95 -11.01 -9.25
N THR A 156 11.60 -11.85 -10.23
CA THR A 156 10.64 -11.51 -11.29
C THR A 156 9.27 -11.18 -10.70
N GLY A 157 8.85 -11.97 -9.70
CA GLY A 157 7.61 -11.70 -8.97
C GLY A 157 7.59 -10.33 -8.30
N LEU A 158 8.70 -9.91 -7.67
CA LEU A 158 8.82 -8.57 -7.08
C LEU A 158 8.71 -7.46 -8.13
N VAL A 159 9.39 -7.61 -9.27
CA VAL A 159 9.30 -6.61 -10.35
C VAL A 159 7.86 -6.50 -10.86
N ILE A 160 7.24 -7.63 -11.20
CA ILE A 160 5.87 -7.65 -11.74
C ILE A 160 4.87 -7.12 -10.71
N SER A 161 4.96 -7.53 -9.45
CA SER A 161 4.07 -7.03 -8.40
C SER A 161 4.27 -5.53 -8.13
N SER A 162 5.48 -5.01 -8.30
CA SER A 162 5.76 -3.57 -8.19
C SER A 162 5.15 -2.78 -9.34
N LEU A 163 5.16 -3.30 -10.56
CA LEU A 163 4.49 -2.69 -11.70
C LEU A 163 2.97 -2.66 -11.51
N PHE A 164 2.37 -3.74 -11.00
CA PHE A 164 0.94 -3.75 -10.67
C PHE A 164 0.59 -2.78 -9.53
N PHE A 165 1.43 -2.69 -8.51
CA PHE A 165 1.25 -1.71 -7.43
C PHE A 165 1.26 -0.29 -7.98
N MET A 166 2.27 0.08 -8.77
CA MET A 166 2.38 1.37 -9.42
C MET A 166 1.14 1.66 -10.29
N ALA A 167 0.71 0.67 -11.11
CA ALA A 167 -0.45 0.80 -11.98
C ALA A 167 -1.77 1.05 -11.22
N GLY A 168 -1.91 0.47 -10.02
CA GLY A 168 -3.08 0.69 -9.15
C GLY A 168 -3.13 2.08 -8.51
N HIS A 169 -1.98 2.75 -8.38
CA HIS A 169 -1.86 4.03 -7.69
C HIS A 169 -1.69 5.23 -8.62
N SER A 170 -1.47 5.03 -9.92
CA SER A 170 -1.04 6.09 -10.81
C SER A 170 -2.07 6.41 -11.89
N ALA A 171 -2.22 7.70 -12.18
CA ALA A 171 -2.92 8.18 -13.36
C ALA A 171 -2.06 8.02 -14.64
N PHE A 172 -0.98 7.23 -14.61
CA PHE A 172 0.00 7.03 -15.69
C PHE A 172 0.59 8.32 -16.27
N THR A 173 0.67 9.39 -15.46
CA THR A 173 1.47 10.56 -15.82
C THR A 173 2.95 10.28 -15.57
N PRO A 174 3.90 10.92 -16.31
CA PRO A 174 5.32 10.76 -16.06
C PRO A 174 5.71 10.99 -14.59
N GLN A 175 5.11 11.99 -13.96
CA GLN A 175 5.30 12.29 -12.55
C GLN A 175 4.90 11.13 -11.63
N THR A 176 3.66 10.63 -11.76
CA THR A 176 3.14 9.55 -10.89
C THR A 176 3.88 8.24 -11.11
N ILE A 177 4.33 7.95 -12.34
CA ILE A 177 5.18 6.79 -12.67
C ILE A 177 6.50 6.88 -11.90
N VAL A 178 7.14 8.05 -11.84
CA VAL A 178 8.39 8.25 -11.10
C VAL A 178 8.17 8.05 -9.60
N ILE A 179 7.18 8.72 -9.01
CA ILE A 179 6.89 8.66 -7.57
C ILE A 179 6.56 7.22 -7.15
N TYR A 180 5.50 6.63 -7.72
CA TYR A 180 5.05 5.30 -7.33
C TYR A 180 6.01 4.18 -7.78
N GLY A 181 6.78 4.40 -8.84
CA GLY A 181 7.87 3.51 -9.25
C GLY A 181 8.96 3.42 -8.18
N ILE A 182 9.43 4.56 -7.66
CA ILE A 182 10.45 4.64 -6.60
C ILE A 182 9.90 4.04 -5.29
N VAL A 183 8.70 4.41 -4.88
CA VAL A 183 8.04 3.92 -3.67
C VAL A 183 7.89 2.39 -3.73
N SER A 184 7.31 1.86 -4.81
CA SER A 184 7.11 0.43 -4.97
C SER A 184 8.43 -0.36 -5.05
N ALA A 185 9.45 0.21 -5.70
CA ALA A 185 10.79 -0.38 -5.73
C ALA A 185 11.42 -0.41 -4.33
N GLY A 186 11.25 0.63 -3.52
CA GLY A 186 11.72 0.70 -2.14
C GLY A 186 11.14 -0.45 -1.29
N TYR A 187 9.83 -0.67 -1.37
CA TYR A 187 9.18 -1.80 -0.67
C TYR A 187 9.69 -3.16 -1.17
N ALA A 188 9.79 -3.34 -2.48
CA ALA A 188 10.26 -4.59 -3.07
C ALA A 188 11.72 -4.90 -2.70
N VAL A 189 12.62 -3.90 -2.75
CA VAL A 189 14.03 -4.04 -2.36
C VAL A 189 14.14 -4.34 -0.86
N THR A 190 13.36 -3.66 -0.02
CA THR A 190 13.30 -3.94 1.41
C THR A 190 12.95 -5.40 1.68
N TYR A 191 11.87 -5.91 1.07
CA TYR A 191 11.51 -7.32 1.19
C TYR A 191 12.56 -8.26 0.61
N TYR A 192 13.12 -7.94 -0.54
CA TYR A 192 14.18 -8.75 -1.15
C TYR A 192 15.41 -8.91 -0.27
N LYS A 193 15.85 -7.82 0.36
CA LYS A 193 17.06 -7.78 1.22
C LYS A 193 16.84 -8.38 2.60
N THR A 194 15.67 -8.20 3.18
CA THR A 194 15.36 -8.67 4.53
C THR A 194 14.80 -10.09 4.55
N LYS A 195 14.11 -10.53 3.49
CA LYS A 195 13.31 -11.76 3.38
C LYS A 195 12.09 -11.80 4.32
N HIS A 196 11.82 -10.74 5.05
CA HIS A 196 10.71 -10.57 5.97
C HIS A 196 9.77 -9.47 5.45
N ILE A 197 8.52 -9.82 5.19
CA ILE A 197 7.52 -8.91 4.65
C ILE A 197 7.20 -7.78 5.64
N GLU A 198 7.39 -8.03 6.92
CA GLU A 198 7.14 -7.09 8.01
C GLU A 198 8.02 -5.85 7.91
N TYR A 199 9.24 -5.95 7.39
CA TYR A 199 10.07 -4.77 7.12
C TYR A 199 9.48 -3.90 6.01
N SER A 200 8.97 -4.52 4.94
CA SER A 200 8.29 -3.81 3.87
C SER A 200 6.99 -3.16 4.37
N MET A 201 6.20 -3.89 5.18
CA MET A 201 5.03 -3.35 5.87
C MET A 201 5.37 -2.12 6.72
N GLY A 202 6.41 -2.22 7.56
CA GLY A 202 6.82 -1.11 8.43
C GLY A 202 7.27 0.13 7.67
N VAL A 203 8.01 -0.05 6.56
CA VAL A 203 8.39 1.04 5.65
C VAL A 203 7.16 1.67 5.01
N HIS A 204 6.22 0.86 4.53
CA HIS A 204 5.00 1.32 3.89
C HIS A 204 4.07 2.06 4.87
N ILE A 205 3.87 1.50 6.07
CA ILE A 205 3.11 2.15 7.16
C ILE A 205 3.70 3.53 7.48
N LEU A 206 5.02 3.62 7.63
CA LEU A 206 5.68 4.88 7.95
C LEU A 206 5.49 5.91 6.84
N ASN A 207 5.67 5.51 5.57
CA ASN A 207 5.49 6.38 4.42
C ASN A 207 4.05 6.92 4.36
N ASN A 208 3.05 6.06 4.44
CA ASN A 208 1.64 6.46 4.38
C ASN A 208 1.24 7.30 5.60
N SER A 209 1.72 6.97 6.80
CA SER A 209 1.45 7.76 8.01
C SER A 209 2.04 9.17 7.92
N ILE A 210 3.23 9.32 7.33
CA ILE A 210 3.82 10.64 7.07
C ILE A 210 3.01 11.39 6.01
N SER A 211 2.56 10.73 4.94
CA SER A 211 1.69 11.36 3.94
C SER A 211 0.39 11.86 4.54
N VAL A 212 -0.26 11.07 5.42
CA VAL A 212 -1.43 11.51 6.19
C VAL A 212 -1.09 12.71 7.08
N LEU A 213 0.04 12.67 7.80
CA LEU A 213 0.47 13.78 8.65
C LEU A 213 0.67 15.06 7.84
N LEU A 214 1.37 14.99 6.73
CA LEU A 214 1.63 16.15 5.86
C LEU A 214 0.35 16.73 5.26
N SER A 215 -0.64 15.89 4.94
CA SER A 215 -1.93 16.35 4.40
C SER A 215 -2.74 17.21 5.38
N LEU A 216 -2.41 17.21 6.69
CA LEU A 216 -3.04 18.06 7.69
C LEU A 216 -2.53 19.51 7.68
N PHE A 217 -1.37 19.76 7.06
CA PHE A 217 -0.71 21.08 7.05
C PHE A 217 -0.77 21.77 5.67
N VAL A 218 -1.30 21.13 4.68
CA VAL A 218 -1.45 21.62 3.30
C VAL A 218 -2.91 21.86 2.98
#